data_bc363f3bbbf3d3d076c13d46558d2aa3
#
_entry.id   bc363f3bbbf3d3d076c13d46558d2aa3
#
_cell.length_a   1.000
_cell.length_b   1.000
_cell.length_c   1.000
_cell.angle_alpha   90.00
_cell.angle_beta   90.00
_cell.angle_gamma   90.00
#
_symmetry.space_group_name_H-M   'P 1'
#
loop_
_entity.id
_entity.type
_entity.pdbx_description
1 polymer ?
#
loop_
_entity_poly.entity_id
_entity_poly.type
_entity_poly.pdbx_seq_one_letter_code
_entity_poly.pdbx_strand_id
1 'polypeptide(L)'
;IHDLEPNIKPFYHGGVYYQYGRHARNPKRILLKLFDLFLKKGGKFLKMNVQDINFDEDKPAIKTETQRFIFDKLVIACGAFSKRLTDNLDEKIPLDTERGYHVHFKGCDHLLNRPVIFSNRGFGITPMEQGLRVVGTVEFGGLENPPSKGRVKNLINNAKYMLGDLPEHEDEWMGFRPSLPDFLPVIGPSKNHKNIFYSFGHHHLGWTLGPISGKIISGMIAEENTNLNLEPYSSKRFG
;
A
#
# COMPACT_ATOMS: atom_id res chain seq x y z
N ILE A 1 -30.27 -2.22 2.81
CA ILE A 1 -28.99 -2.89 3.16
C ILE A 1 -29.23 -4.40 3.16
N HIS A 2 -30.24 -4.90 3.85
CA HIS A 2 -30.47 -6.35 4.04
C HIS A 2 -30.77 -7.12 2.75
N ASP A 3 -31.38 -6.50 1.75
CA ASP A 3 -31.55 -7.11 0.42
C ASP A 3 -30.22 -7.42 -0.27
N LEU A 4 -29.18 -6.61 0.02
CA LEU A 4 -27.85 -6.76 -0.55
C LEU A 4 -26.92 -7.60 0.33
N GLU A 5 -27.02 -7.44 1.65
CA GLU A 5 -26.17 -8.07 2.66
C GLU A 5 -27.04 -8.58 3.83
N PRO A 6 -27.70 -9.73 3.67
CA PRO A 6 -28.70 -10.23 4.63
C PRO A 6 -28.12 -10.60 6.00
N ASN A 7 -26.84 -10.92 6.08
CA ASN A 7 -26.18 -11.33 7.31
C ASN A 7 -25.68 -10.16 8.20
N ILE A 8 -25.77 -8.92 7.70
CA ILE A 8 -25.43 -7.75 8.53
C ILE A 8 -26.60 -7.50 9.51
N LYS A 9 -26.28 -7.35 10.79
CA LYS A 9 -27.29 -7.02 11.80
C LYS A 9 -27.97 -5.67 11.54
N PRO A 10 -29.26 -5.51 11.88
CA PRO A 10 -30.08 -4.37 11.47
C PRO A 10 -29.81 -3.09 12.30
N PHE A 11 -28.54 -2.67 12.37
CA PHE A 11 -28.16 -1.45 13.09
C PHE A 11 -28.13 -0.19 12.23
N TYR A 12 -28.30 -0.35 10.91
CA TYR A 12 -28.23 0.75 9.96
C TYR A 12 -29.50 0.91 9.16
N HIS A 13 -30.01 2.14 9.08
CA HIS A 13 -31.21 2.49 8.31
C HIS A 13 -30.91 2.67 6.82
N GLY A 14 -29.66 2.96 6.46
CA GLY A 14 -29.27 3.21 5.06
C GLY A 14 -27.78 3.05 4.83
N GLY A 15 -27.39 3.08 3.57
CA GLY A 15 -26.01 3.03 3.13
C GLY A 15 -25.86 3.51 1.70
N VAL A 16 -24.63 3.75 1.27
CA VAL A 16 -24.30 4.10 -0.11
C VAL A 16 -23.81 2.83 -0.82
N TYR A 17 -24.42 2.49 -1.93
CA TYR A 17 -24.03 1.36 -2.76
C TYR A 17 -23.28 1.83 -4.02
N TYR A 18 -22.03 1.42 -4.13
CA TYR A 18 -21.18 1.66 -5.29
C TYR A 18 -21.28 0.49 -6.26
N GLN A 19 -22.28 0.50 -7.15
CA GLN A 19 -22.59 -0.60 -8.05
C GLN A 19 -21.44 -1.01 -9.00
N TYR A 20 -20.54 -0.09 -9.32
CA TYR A 20 -19.36 -0.33 -10.17
C TYR A 20 -18.09 -0.62 -9.36
N GLY A 21 -18.18 -0.59 -8.03
CA GLY A 21 -17.06 -0.94 -7.16
C GLY A 21 -16.58 -2.38 -7.42
N ARG A 22 -15.28 -2.59 -7.37
CA ARG A 22 -14.66 -3.93 -7.51
C ARG A 22 -13.60 -4.10 -6.44
N HIS A 23 -13.33 -5.34 -6.09
CA HIS A 23 -12.26 -5.67 -5.17
C HIS A 23 -11.49 -6.90 -5.64
N ALA A 24 -10.24 -7.02 -5.22
CA ALA A 24 -9.42 -8.19 -5.46
C ALA A 24 -9.65 -9.22 -4.36
N ARG A 25 -10.22 -10.38 -4.69
CA ARG A 25 -10.42 -11.47 -3.73
C ARG A 25 -9.11 -12.11 -3.24
N ASN A 26 -8.03 -12.01 -4.05
CA ASN A 26 -6.70 -12.48 -3.68
C ASN A 26 -5.61 -11.55 -4.26
N PRO A 27 -5.31 -10.43 -3.58
CA PRO A 27 -4.29 -9.49 -4.06
C PRO A 27 -2.89 -10.10 -4.11
N LYS A 28 -2.54 -11.01 -3.19
CA LYS A 28 -1.25 -11.71 -3.20
C LYS A 28 -1.06 -12.51 -4.49
N ARG A 29 -2.08 -13.25 -4.93
CA ARG A 29 -2.02 -14.03 -6.18
C ARG A 29 -1.78 -13.13 -7.41
N ILE A 30 -2.42 -11.96 -7.44
CA ILE A 30 -2.22 -11.01 -8.54
C ILE A 30 -0.77 -10.51 -8.55
N LEU A 31 -0.22 -10.11 -7.39
CA LEU A 31 1.18 -9.68 -7.29
C LEU A 31 2.15 -10.79 -7.69
N LEU A 32 1.92 -12.02 -7.27
CA LEU A 32 2.76 -13.15 -7.67
C LEU A 32 2.75 -13.38 -9.19
N LYS A 33 1.58 -13.25 -9.83
CA LYS A 33 1.47 -13.36 -11.29
C LYS A 33 2.20 -12.21 -12.03
N LEU A 34 2.13 -11.00 -11.51
CA LEU A 34 2.91 -9.87 -12.04
C LEU A 34 4.41 -10.08 -11.86
N PHE A 35 4.82 -10.62 -10.72
CA PHE A 35 6.22 -10.97 -10.46
C PHE A 35 6.72 -12.06 -11.39
N ASP A 36 5.94 -13.13 -11.60
CA ASP A 36 6.26 -14.18 -12.57
C ASP A 36 6.43 -13.61 -14.00
N LEU A 37 5.55 -12.67 -14.37
CA LEU A 37 5.63 -12.00 -15.68
C LEU A 37 6.90 -11.15 -15.77
N PHE A 38 7.26 -10.42 -14.72
CA PHE A 38 8.50 -9.64 -14.64
C PHE A 38 9.73 -10.53 -14.87
N LEU A 39 9.81 -11.66 -14.19
CA LEU A 39 10.92 -12.61 -14.35
C LEU A 39 10.97 -13.20 -15.78
N LYS A 40 9.81 -13.58 -16.35
CA LYS A 40 9.70 -14.09 -17.72
C LYS A 40 10.13 -13.07 -18.77
N LYS A 41 9.98 -11.77 -18.48
CA LYS A 41 10.46 -10.67 -19.34
C LYS A 41 11.95 -10.33 -19.13
N GLY A 42 12.70 -11.13 -18.39
CA GLY A 42 14.13 -10.94 -18.12
C GLY A 42 14.45 -10.06 -16.91
N GLY A 43 13.44 -9.66 -16.13
CA GLY A 43 13.66 -8.95 -14.87
C GLY A 43 14.43 -9.81 -13.88
N LYS A 44 15.29 -9.18 -13.07
CA LYS A 44 16.04 -9.85 -12.00
C LYS A 44 15.57 -9.38 -10.64
N PHE A 45 15.41 -10.31 -9.71
CA PHE A 45 15.08 -10.04 -8.32
C PHE A 45 16.26 -10.38 -7.41
N LEU A 46 16.70 -9.40 -6.64
CA LEU A 46 17.74 -9.57 -5.64
C LEU A 46 17.15 -9.24 -4.26
N LYS A 47 17.10 -10.24 -3.37
CA LYS A 47 16.62 -10.05 -2.00
C LYS A 47 17.76 -9.51 -1.15
N MET A 48 17.84 -8.18 -1.04
CA MET A 48 18.90 -7.48 -0.32
C MET A 48 18.34 -6.32 0.49
N ASN A 49 19.03 -5.93 1.55
CA ASN A 49 18.75 -4.72 2.29
C ASN A 49 19.62 -3.58 1.74
N VAL A 50 18.98 -2.60 1.13
CA VAL A 50 19.66 -1.37 0.67
C VAL A 50 19.89 -0.49 1.89
N GLN A 51 21.16 -0.23 2.19
CA GLN A 51 21.57 0.60 3.32
C GLN A 51 21.67 2.09 2.94
N ASP A 52 22.18 2.36 1.74
CA ASP A 52 22.51 3.69 1.31
C ASP A 52 22.43 3.83 -0.21
N ILE A 53 22.30 5.09 -0.68
CA ILE A 53 22.38 5.46 -2.08
C ILE A 53 23.53 6.46 -2.20
N ASN A 54 24.45 6.20 -3.11
CA ASN A 54 25.56 7.10 -3.46
C ASN A 54 25.66 7.21 -4.98
N PHE A 55 26.71 7.81 -5.48
CA PHE A 55 26.92 8.05 -6.91
C PHE A 55 28.28 7.53 -7.34
N ASP A 56 28.34 7.10 -8.60
CA ASP A 56 29.56 6.83 -9.35
C ASP A 56 29.50 7.75 -10.56
N GLU A 57 30.25 8.86 -10.48
CA GLU A 57 30.03 10.01 -11.35
C GLU A 57 28.56 10.48 -11.26
N ASP A 58 27.81 10.44 -12.37
CA ASP A 58 26.38 10.81 -12.46
C ASP A 58 25.42 9.62 -12.27
N LYS A 59 25.94 8.38 -12.08
CA LYS A 59 25.13 7.17 -11.99
C LYS A 59 24.79 6.84 -10.55
N PRO A 60 23.49 6.60 -10.23
CA PRO A 60 23.12 6.18 -8.89
C PRO A 60 23.64 4.76 -8.60
N ALA A 61 24.14 4.59 -7.39
CA ALA A 61 24.62 3.33 -6.89
C ALA A 61 23.97 3.00 -5.54
N ILE A 62 23.50 1.78 -5.38
CA ILE A 62 23.00 1.27 -4.10
C ILE A 62 24.11 0.52 -3.37
N LYS A 63 24.20 0.73 -2.05
CA LYS A 63 25.07 0.01 -1.14
C LYS A 63 24.24 -0.95 -0.30
N THR A 64 24.67 -2.19 -0.24
CA THR A 64 24.21 -3.22 0.69
C THR A 64 25.29 -3.52 1.70
N GLU A 65 25.09 -4.49 2.60
CA GLU A 65 26.12 -4.89 3.57
C GLU A 65 27.38 -5.42 2.89
N THR A 66 27.26 -6.08 1.74
CA THR A 66 28.35 -6.83 1.12
C THR A 66 28.72 -6.34 -0.27
N GLN A 67 27.86 -5.59 -0.94
CA GLN A 67 28.02 -5.27 -2.35
C GLN A 67 27.55 -3.85 -2.69
N ARG A 68 28.07 -3.32 -3.79
CA ARG A 68 27.66 -2.07 -4.42
C ARG A 68 27.20 -2.37 -5.85
N PHE A 69 26.09 -1.78 -6.26
CA PHE A 69 25.53 -1.90 -7.61
C PHE A 69 25.33 -0.52 -8.21
N ILE A 70 25.80 -0.34 -9.44
CA ILE A 70 25.69 0.92 -10.19
C ILE A 70 24.61 0.73 -11.26
N PHE A 71 23.78 1.74 -11.46
CA PHE A 71 22.66 1.72 -12.41
C PHE A 71 22.63 3.00 -13.24
N ASP A 72 22.08 2.92 -14.45
CA ASP A 72 21.83 4.11 -15.26
C ASP A 72 20.69 4.94 -14.68
N LYS A 73 19.66 4.27 -14.13
CA LYS A 73 18.50 4.92 -13.49
C LYS A 73 18.05 4.11 -12.27
N LEU A 74 17.58 4.77 -11.24
CA LEU A 74 17.10 4.17 -9.98
C LEU A 74 15.69 4.65 -9.67
N VAL A 75 14.80 3.71 -9.32
CA VAL A 75 13.45 4.03 -8.82
C VAL A 75 13.35 3.66 -7.34
N ILE A 76 13.05 4.62 -6.50
CA ILE A 76 12.74 4.40 -5.08
C ILE A 76 11.23 4.17 -4.94
N ALA A 77 10.84 2.93 -4.64
CA ALA A 77 9.45 2.49 -4.51
C ALA A 77 9.25 1.64 -3.23
N CYS A 78 9.90 2.04 -2.13
CA CYS A 78 10.00 1.27 -0.89
C CYS A 78 8.87 1.56 0.11
N GLY A 79 7.74 2.14 -0.34
CA GLY A 79 6.59 2.46 0.52
C GLY A 79 6.99 3.34 1.70
N ALA A 80 6.60 2.97 2.91
CA ALA A 80 6.91 3.73 4.13
C ALA A 80 8.42 3.80 4.45
N PHE A 81 9.22 2.90 3.89
CA PHE A 81 10.68 2.87 4.09
C PHE A 81 11.44 3.81 3.13
N SER A 82 10.76 4.46 2.19
CA SER A 82 11.39 5.36 1.20
C SER A 82 12.04 6.58 1.85
N LYS A 83 11.49 7.06 2.99
CA LYS A 83 12.00 8.26 3.70
C LYS A 83 13.49 8.19 3.99
N ARG A 84 13.98 7.07 4.52
CA ARG A 84 15.40 6.89 4.83
C ARG A 84 16.29 7.09 3.60
N LEU A 85 15.84 6.59 2.44
CA LEU A 85 16.59 6.70 1.20
C LEU A 85 16.54 8.10 0.60
N THR A 86 15.42 8.82 0.75
CA THR A 86 15.35 10.23 0.31
C THR A 86 16.12 11.16 1.22
N ASP A 87 16.16 10.88 2.53
CA ASP A 87 17.00 11.64 3.48
C ASP A 87 18.50 11.50 3.14
N ASN A 88 18.97 10.32 2.67
CA ASN A 88 20.34 10.11 2.19
C ASN A 88 20.66 10.89 0.90
N LEU A 89 19.65 11.36 0.18
CA LEU A 89 19.77 12.19 -1.03
C LEU A 89 19.57 13.67 -0.75
N ASP A 90 19.56 14.07 0.52
CA ASP A 90 19.26 15.45 0.97
C ASP A 90 17.90 15.97 0.48
N GLU A 91 16.93 15.05 0.25
CA GLU A 91 15.56 15.37 -0.07
C GLU A 91 14.63 15.04 1.09
N LYS A 92 14.27 16.06 1.86
CA LYS A 92 13.40 15.94 3.04
C LYS A 92 11.94 15.87 2.61
N ILE A 93 11.44 14.66 2.40
CA ILE A 93 10.03 14.40 2.10
C ILE A 93 9.34 14.02 3.42
N PRO A 94 8.23 14.69 3.80
CA PRO A 94 7.54 14.46 5.09
C PRO A 94 6.71 13.17 5.07
N LEU A 95 7.33 12.05 4.68
CA LEU A 95 6.73 10.73 4.66
C LEU A 95 6.70 10.16 6.08
N ASP A 96 5.54 9.71 6.51
CA ASP A 96 5.33 8.98 7.75
C ASP A 96 4.52 7.72 7.49
N THR A 97 4.21 6.96 8.53
CA THR A 97 3.42 5.75 8.41
C THR A 97 2.17 5.77 9.26
N GLU A 98 1.06 5.45 8.63
CA GLU A 98 -0.18 5.09 9.30
C GLU A 98 -0.31 3.57 9.32
N ARG A 99 -0.21 2.97 10.50
CA ARG A 99 -0.38 1.53 10.66
C ARG A 99 -1.83 1.13 10.50
N GLY A 100 -2.08 0.13 9.68
CA GLY A 100 -3.38 -0.52 9.53
C GLY A 100 -3.31 -1.97 9.93
N TYR A 101 -4.43 -2.50 10.43
CA TYR A 101 -4.53 -3.85 10.92
C TYR A 101 -5.58 -4.64 10.16
N HIS A 102 -5.38 -5.96 10.04
CA HIS A 102 -6.46 -6.84 9.65
C HIS A 102 -6.39 -8.19 10.37
N VAL A 103 -7.54 -8.84 10.43
CA VAL A 103 -7.71 -10.22 10.87
C VAL A 103 -8.51 -11.00 9.84
N HIS A 104 -8.30 -12.32 9.78
CA HIS A 104 -9.05 -13.21 8.91
C HIS A 104 -9.88 -14.21 9.71
N PHE A 105 -11.12 -14.44 9.22
CA PHE A 105 -11.99 -15.52 9.67
C PHE A 105 -12.16 -16.49 8.51
N LYS A 106 -11.49 -17.63 8.59
CA LYS A 106 -11.48 -18.65 7.55
C LYS A 106 -12.85 -19.26 7.33
N GLY A 107 -13.17 -19.56 6.06
CA GLY A 107 -14.44 -20.18 5.69
C GLY A 107 -15.68 -19.30 5.87
N CYS A 108 -15.52 -18.04 6.28
CA CYS A 108 -16.61 -17.10 6.53
C CYS A 108 -16.89 -16.14 5.35
N ASP A 109 -16.24 -16.33 4.20
CA ASP A 109 -16.41 -15.45 3.03
C ASP A 109 -17.86 -15.43 2.50
N HIS A 110 -18.62 -16.51 2.73
CA HIS A 110 -20.04 -16.63 2.38
C HIS A 110 -20.96 -15.69 3.17
N LEU A 111 -20.49 -15.12 4.29
CA LEU A 111 -21.30 -14.22 5.11
C LEU A 111 -21.55 -12.86 4.47
N LEU A 112 -20.73 -12.45 3.52
CA LEU A 112 -20.92 -11.21 2.76
C LEU A 112 -20.80 -11.45 1.26
N ASN A 113 -21.61 -10.72 0.50
CA ASN A 113 -21.58 -10.78 -0.97
C ASN A 113 -20.56 -9.79 -1.55
N ARG A 114 -20.19 -8.75 -0.81
CA ARG A 114 -19.29 -7.65 -1.23
C ARG A 114 -18.57 -7.01 -0.05
N PRO A 115 -17.52 -6.19 -0.30
CA PRO A 115 -16.91 -5.37 0.73
C PRO A 115 -17.91 -4.40 1.33
N VAL A 116 -17.93 -4.30 2.65
CA VAL A 116 -18.76 -3.36 3.40
C VAL A 116 -17.88 -2.52 4.31
N ILE A 117 -18.02 -1.20 4.26
CA ILE A 117 -17.30 -0.25 5.11
C ILE A 117 -18.29 0.33 6.12
N PHE A 118 -17.95 0.23 7.39
CA PHE A 118 -18.69 0.80 8.51
C PHE A 118 -18.01 2.10 8.95
N SER A 119 -18.34 3.19 8.26
CA SER A 119 -17.62 4.48 8.37
C SER A 119 -17.64 5.05 9.80
N ASN A 120 -18.76 4.92 10.51
CA ASN A 120 -18.91 5.39 11.90
C ASN A 120 -18.07 4.60 12.92
N ARG A 121 -17.54 3.44 12.53
CA ARG A 121 -16.68 2.58 13.37
C ARG A 121 -15.26 2.45 12.84
N GLY A 122 -14.96 3.04 11.69
CA GLY A 122 -13.62 3.08 11.10
C GLY A 122 -13.05 1.71 10.70
N PHE A 123 -13.90 0.77 10.22
CA PHE A 123 -13.46 -0.53 9.75
C PHE A 123 -14.27 -1.01 8.54
N GLY A 124 -13.74 -2.01 7.85
CA GLY A 124 -14.40 -2.68 6.75
C GLY A 124 -14.27 -4.18 6.85
N ILE A 125 -15.22 -4.88 6.22
CA ILE A 125 -15.21 -6.34 6.09
C ILE A 125 -15.29 -6.68 4.61
N THR A 126 -14.45 -7.61 4.17
CA THR A 126 -14.34 -7.98 2.75
C THR A 126 -14.31 -9.49 2.61
N PRO A 127 -15.19 -10.07 1.77
CA PRO A 127 -15.12 -11.49 1.41
C PRO A 127 -13.90 -11.71 0.50
N MET A 128 -12.94 -12.49 1.00
CA MET A 128 -11.72 -12.85 0.30
C MET A 128 -11.76 -14.32 -0.09
N GLU A 129 -10.85 -14.77 -0.94
CA GLU A 129 -10.74 -16.18 -1.35
C GLU A 129 -10.45 -17.12 -0.17
N GLN A 130 -9.79 -16.61 0.88
CA GLN A 130 -9.36 -17.40 2.04
C GLN A 130 -10.31 -17.27 3.24
N GLY A 131 -11.40 -16.51 3.10
CA GLY A 131 -12.34 -16.23 4.19
C GLY A 131 -12.71 -14.75 4.26
N LEU A 132 -13.18 -14.33 5.41
CA LEU A 132 -13.61 -12.97 5.65
C LEU A 132 -12.47 -12.13 6.24
N ARG A 133 -12.07 -11.06 5.56
CA ARG A 133 -11.05 -10.13 6.07
C ARG A 133 -11.73 -8.95 6.74
N VAL A 134 -11.39 -8.70 7.98
CA VAL A 134 -11.76 -7.50 8.72
C VAL A 134 -10.56 -6.58 8.81
N VAL A 135 -10.69 -5.37 8.29
CA VAL A 135 -9.60 -4.40 8.16
C VAL A 135 -10.03 -3.05 8.72
N GLY A 136 -9.11 -2.34 9.32
CA GLY A 136 -9.39 -0.98 9.78
C GLY A 136 -8.30 -0.41 10.64
N THR A 137 -8.69 0.61 11.37
CA THR A 137 -7.90 1.39 12.30
C THR A 137 -6.74 2.16 11.64
N VAL A 138 -6.38 3.27 12.26
CA VAL A 138 -5.20 4.06 11.96
C VAL A 138 -4.41 4.22 13.24
N GLU A 139 -3.11 3.99 13.19
CA GLU A 139 -2.21 4.17 14.30
C GLU A 139 -0.94 4.88 13.86
N PHE A 140 -0.61 5.96 14.52
CA PHE A 140 0.66 6.66 14.38
C PHE A 140 1.65 6.06 15.37
N GLY A 141 2.33 5.00 14.98
CA GLY A 141 3.24 4.22 15.82
C GLY A 141 4.65 4.08 15.26
N GLY A 142 4.96 4.77 14.15
CA GLY A 142 6.25 4.65 13.47
C GLY A 142 6.49 3.25 12.92
N LEU A 143 7.72 2.95 12.51
CA LEU A 143 8.10 1.68 11.88
C LEU A 143 8.57 0.62 12.88
N GLU A 144 9.04 1.03 14.07
CA GLU A 144 9.79 0.20 15.00
C GLU A 144 8.93 -0.41 16.13
N ASN A 145 7.87 0.29 16.57
CA ASN A 145 7.07 -0.15 17.70
C ASN A 145 6.33 -1.48 17.42
N PRO A 146 6.11 -2.33 18.43
CA PRO A 146 5.36 -3.57 18.25
C PRO A 146 3.88 -3.31 17.86
N PRO A 147 3.21 -4.27 17.22
CA PRO A 147 1.79 -4.19 16.91
C PRO A 147 0.89 -4.06 18.16
N SER A 148 -0.17 -3.30 18.05
CA SER A 148 -1.15 -3.10 19.13
C SER A 148 -2.19 -4.21 19.18
N LYS A 149 -2.13 -5.06 20.21
CA LYS A 149 -3.15 -6.10 20.47
C LYS A 149 -4.55 -5.52 20.69
N GLY A 150 -4.66 -4.32 21.26
CA GLY A 150 -5.94 -3.64 21.47
C GLY A 150 -6.66 -3.32 20.17
N ARG A 151 -5.93 -2.95 19.10
CA ARG A 151 -6.51 -2.68 17.79
C ARG A 151 -7.03 -3.94 17.11
N VAL A 152 -6.29 -5.04 17.22
CA VAL A 152 -6.73 -6.36 16.74
C VAL A 152 -8.01 -6.78 17.46
N LYS A 153 -8.04 -6.71 18.80
CA LYS A 153 -9.24 -7.03 19.59
C LYS A 153 -10.44 -6.17 19.20
N ASN A 154 -10.22 -4.89 18.91
CA ASN A 154 -11.28 -3.99 18.46
C ASN A 154 -11.88 -4.43 17.11
N LEU A 155 -11.05 -4.85 16.16
CA LEU A 155 -11.52 -5.37 14.85
C LEU A 155 -12.36 -6.63 15.04
N ILE A 156 -11.91 -7.57 15.86
CA ILE A 156 -12.65 -8.81 16.17
C ILE A 156 -14.01 -8.49 16.80
N ASN A 157 -14.03 -7.62 17.81
CA ASN A 157 -15.26 -7.22 18.48
C ASN A 157 -16.25 -6.54 17.53
N ASN A 158 -15.76 -5.66 16.67
CA ASN A 158 -16.58 -4.99 15.67
C ASN A 158 -17.16 -5.96 14.63
N ALA A 159 -16.37 -6.94 14.17
CA ALA A 159 -16.87 -7.97 13.25
C ALA A 159 -17.98 -8.82 13.91
N LYS A 160 -17.76 -9.30 15.15
CA LYS A 160 -18.77 -10.05 15.91
C LYS A 160 -20.02 -9.22 16.20
N TYR A 161 -19.86 -7.93 16.48
CA TYR A 161 -20.97 -7.02 16.67
C TYR A 161 -21.85 -6.93 15.40
N MET A 162 -21.25 -6.87 14.20
CA MET A 162 -21.96 -6.71 12.95
C MET A 162 -22.56 -8.01 12.38
N LEU A 163 -21.86 -9.12 12.52
CA LEU A 163 -22.21 -10.39 11.88
C LEU A 163 -22.69 -11.47 12.85
N GLY A 164 -22.54 -11.28 14.14
CA GLY A 164 -22.84 -12.27 15.15
C GLY A 164 -21.65 -13.17 15.46
N ASP A 165 -21.91 -14.43 15.78
CA ASP A 165 -20.88 -15.38 16.16
C ASP A 165 -19.98 -15.69 14.97
N LEU A 166 -18.68 -15.51 15.18
CA LEU A 166 -17.62 -15.86 14.24
C LEU A 166 -16.67 -16.83 14.93
N PRO A 167 -16.05 -17.75 14.20
CA PRO A 167 -15.02 -18.65 14.73
C PRO A 167 -13.83 -17.86 15.28
N GLU A 168 -12.83 -18.57 15.77
CA GLU A 168 -11.54 -17.94 16.07
C GLU A 168 -10.89 -17.40 14.77
N HIS A 169 -10.27 -16.23 14.87
CA HIS A 169 -9.51 -15.68 13.75
C HIS A 169 -8.16 -16.39 13.63
N GLU A 170 -7.66 -16.53 12.40
CA GLU A 170 -6.42 -17.25 12.14
C GLU A 170 -5.21 -16.32 12.03
N ASP A 171 -5.33 -15.23 11.26
CA ASP A 171 -4.21 -14.37 10.93
C ASP A 171 -4.43 -12.95 11.47
N GLU A 172 -3.44 -12.44 12.18
CA GLU A 172 -3.31 -11.04 12.54
C GLU A 172 -2.20 -10.42 11.68
N TRP A 173 -2.48 -9.28 11.09
CA TRP A 173 -1.48 -8.59 10.30
C TRP A 173 -1.54 -7.08 10.54
N MET A 174 -0.37 -6.48 10.56
CA MET A 174 -0.19 -5.04 10.60
C MET A 174 0.67 -4.58 9.43
N GLY A 175 0.29 -3.48 8.79
CA GLY A 175 1.03 -2.89 7.68
C GLY A 175 1.22 -1.40 7.81
N PHE A 176 2.22 -0.92 7.11
CA PHE A 176 2.66 0.47 7.12
C PHE A 176 2.12 1.17 5.86
N ARG A 177 1.11 2.04 6.00
CA ARG A 177 0.68 2.89 4.90
C ARG A 177 1.66 4.04 4.77
N PRO A 178 2.27 4.24 3.59
CA PRO A 178 3.16 5.36 3.35
C PRO A 178 2.33 6.64 3.19
N SER A 179 2.28 7.46 4.22
CA SER A 179 1.39 8.63 4.28
C SER A 179 2.16 9.93 4.17
N LEU A 180 1.61 10.87 3.40
CA LEU A 180 2.11 12.23 3.23
C LEU A 180 1.04 13.22 3.73
N PRO A 181 1.41 14.41 4.21
CA PRO A 181 0.46 15.36 4.81
C PRO A 181 -0.66 15.80 3.88
N ASP A 182 -0.42 15.82 2.58
CA ASP A 182 -1.37 16.22 1.53
C ASP A 182 -2.13 15.04 0.90
N PHE A 183 -1.87 13.80 1.37
CA PHE A 183 -2.45 12.55 0.85
C PHE A 183 -2.15 12.26 -0.63
N LEU A 184 -1.26 13.00 -1.27
CA LEU A 184 -0.84 12.74 -2.66
C LEU A 184 0.47 11.95 -2.67
N PRO A 185 0.61 10.92 -3.52
CA PRO A 185 1.88 10.20 -3.66
C PRO A 185 2.97 11.07 -4.28
N VAL A 186 4.22 10.68 -4.09
CA VAL A 186 5.35 11.23 -4.84
C VAL A 186 5.59 10.34 -6.04
N ILE A 187 5.41 10.90 -7.25
CA ILE A 187 5.60 10.22 -8.52
C ILE A 187 6.38 11.15 -9.45
N GLY A 188 7.58 10.77 -9.84
CA GLY A 188 8.40 11.56 -10.76
C GLY A 188 9.88 11.56 -10.43
N PRO A 189 10.66 12.40 -11.11
CA PRO A 189 12.09 12.51 -10.86
C PRO A 189 12.40 13.17 -9.51
N SER A 190 13.53 12.81 -8.95
CA SER A 190 14.17 13.55 -7.86
C SER A 190 14.38 15.01 -8.26
N LYS A 191 14.29 15.94 -7.30
CA LYS A 191 14.59 17.34 -7.58
C LYS A 191 16.08 17.61 -7.76
N ASN A 192 16.92 16.81 -7.11
CA ASN A 192 18.37 17.01 -7.05
C ASN A 192 19.13 16.08 -8.01
N HIS A 193 18.56 14.92 -8.38
CA HIS A 193 19.27 13.84 -9.09
C HIS A 193 18.48 13.34 -10.30
N LYS A 194 18.90 13.75 -11.51
CA LYS A 194 18.21 13.47 -12.78
C LYS A 194 17.96 11.98 -13.09
N ASN A 195 18.78 11.07 -12.52
CA ASN A 195 18.72 9.63 -12.76
C ASN A 195 18.01 8.85 -11.62
N ILE A 196 17.39 9.57 -10.67
CA ILE A 196 16.61 8.99 -9.58
C ILE A 196 15.15 9.38 -9.75
N PHE A 197 14.27 8.39 -9.57
CA PHE A 197 12.81 8.54 -9.67
C PHE A 197 12.13 8.02 -8.41
N TYR A 198 10.98 8.57 -8.09
CA TYR A 198 10.16 8.23 -6.91
C TYR A 198 8.81 7.66 -7.32
N SER A 199 8.36 6.62 -6.63
CA SER A 199 7.01 6.08 -6.71
C SER A 199 6.60 5.52 -5.35
N PHE A 200 6.22 6.39 -4.41
CA PHE A 200 5.81 6.02 -3.06
C PHE A 200 4.82 7.03 -2.47
N GLY A 201 4.38 6.79 -1.24
CA GLY A 201 3.46 7.71 -0.56
C GLY A 201 1.99 7.55 -0.96
N HIS A 202 1.59 6.40 -1.50
CA HIS A 202 0.23 6.16 -2.02
C HIS A 202 -0.83 5.96 -0.93
N HIS A 203 -0.49 6.11 0.34
CA HIS A 203 -1.41 5.96 1.45
C HIS A 203 -2.12 4.59 1.40
N HIS A 204 -3.45 4.57 1.48
CA HIS A 204 -4.26 3.35 1.32
C HIS A 204 -4.67 3.06 -0.14
N LEU A 205 -4.24 3.88 -1.10
CA LEU A 205 -4.59 3.74 -2.51
C LEU A 205 -3.52 3.05 -3.37
N GLY A 206 -2.43 2.59 -2.76
CA GLY A 206 -1.30 1.99 -3.50
C GLY A 206 -1.69 0.80 -4.38
N TRP A 207 -2.65 0.00 -3.96
CA TRP A 207 -3.18 -1.09 -4.76
C TRP A 207 -3.86 -0.60 -6.05
N THR A 208 -4.68 0.44 -5.94
CA THR A 208 -5.43 1.00 -7.07
C THR A 208 -4.53 1.82 -8.00
N LEU A 209 -3.61 2.61 -7.44
CA LEU A 209 -2.76 3.53 -8.18
C LEU A 209 -1.45 2.90 -8.68
N GLY A 210 -1.06 1.73 -8.17
CA GLY A 210 0.21 1.09 -8.52
C GLY A 210 0.42 0.92 -10.04
N PRO A 211 -0.55 0.39 -10.80
CA PRO A 211 -0.39 0.21 -12.24
C PRO A 211 -0.16 1.51 -13.01
N ILE A 212 -0.92 2.57 -12.70
CA ILE A 212 -0.74 3.86 -13.37
C ILE A 212 0.56 4.54 -12.96
N SER A 213 0.95 4.45 -11.69
CA SER A 213 2.24 4.96 -11.21
C SER A 213 3.41 4.27 -11.90
N GLY A 214 3.34 2.95 -12.04
CA GLY A 214 4.34 2.18 -12.78
C GLY A 214 4.43 2.59 -14.25
N LYS A 215 3.28 2.80 -14.92
CA LYS A 215 3.23 3.28 -16.30
C LYS A 215 3.85 4.67 -16.45
N ILE A 216 3.54 5.59 -15.52
CA ILE A 216 4.10 6.95 -15.54
C ILE A 216 5.62 6.90 -15.39
N ILE A 217 6.14 6.19 -14.39
CA ILE A 217 7.58 6.09 -14.15
C ILE A 217 8.30 5.42 -15.32
N SER A 218 7.76 4.34 -15.88
CA SER A 218 8.37 3.68 -17.03
C SER A 218 8.43 4.58 -18.26
N GLY A 219 7.37 5.35 -18.53
CA GLY A 219 7.35 6.34 -19.61
C GLY A 219 8.38 7.44 -19.39
N MET A 220 8.49 7.99 -18.17
CA MET A 220 9.53 8.98 -17.86
C MET A 220 10.96 8.44 -18.07
N ILE A 221 11.20 7.20 -17.67
CA ILE A 221 12.51 6.54 -17.84
C ILE A 221 12.81 6.32 -19.33
N ALA A 222 11.80 6.00 -20.12
CA ALA A 222 11.89 5.83 -21.58
C ALA A 222 11.85 7.17 -22.35
N GLU A 223 11.80 8.31 -21.65
CA GLU A 223 11.69 9.66 -22.23
C GLU A 223 10.45 9.86 -23.12
N GLU A 224 9.37 9.11 -22.79
CA GLU A 224 8.07 9.26 -23.43
C GLU A 224 7.29 10.43 -22.82
N ASN A 225 6.60 11.19 -23.66
CA ASN A 225 5.74 12.26 -23.18
C ASN A 225 4.50 11.69 -22.49
N THR A 226 4.19 12.23 -21.32
CA THR A 226 2.92 11.98 -20.65
C THR A 226 2.00 13.19 -20.80
N ASN A 227 0.71 12.93 -21.12
CA ASN A 227 -0.31 13.99 -21.19
C ASN A 227 -0.89 14.34 -19.80
N LEU A 228 -0.33 13.79 -18.72
CA LEU A 228 -0.80 14.02 -17.35
C LEU A 228 -0.04 15.20 -16.74
N ASN A 229 -0.77 16.07 -16.04
CA ASN A 229 -0.15 17.05 -15.16
C ASN A 229 0.38 16.34 -13.90
N LEU A 230 1.70 16.19 -13.81
CA LEU A 230 2.38 15.50 -12.69
C LEU A 230 2.97 16.48 -11.67
N GLU A 231 2.82 17.78 -11.85
CA GLU A 231 3.32 18.80 -10.92
C GLU A 231 2.83 18.58 -9.47
N PRO A 232 1.53 18.27 -9.21
CA PRO A 232 1.05 18.00 -7.86
C PRO A 232 1.69 16.78 -7.19
N TYR A 233 2.30 15.87 -7.96
CA TYR A 233 2.94 14.64 -7.47
C TYR A 233 4.45 14.75 -7.36
N SER A 234 5.04 15.88 -7.75
CA SER A 234 6.48 16.12 -7.70
C SER A 234 6.98 16.21 -6.25
N SER A 235 8.20 15.68 -5.99
CA SER A 235 8.88 15.87 -4.69
C SER A 235 9.17 17.36 -4.39
N LYS A 236 9.27 18.21 -5.44
CA LYS A 236 9.52 19.65 -5.34
C LYS A 236 8.47 20.40 -4.50
N ARG A 237 7.26 19.86 -4.34
CA ARG A 237 6.20 20.50 -3.55
C ARG A 237 6.49 20.54 -2.04
N PHE A 238 7.55 19.87 -1.60
CA PHE A 238 8.00 19.88 -0.20
C PHE A 238 9.25 20.73 0.05
N GLY A 239 9.63 21.59 -0.89
CA GLY A 239 10.73 22.56 -0.76
C GLY A 239 11.99 22.23 -1.53
#